data_bc4e898f67e2e84630306a7b68d46ebd
#
_entry.id   bc4e898f67e2e84630306a7b68d46ebd
#
_cell.length_a   1.000
_cell.length_b   1.000
_cell.length_c   1.000
_cell.angle_alpha   90.00
_cell.angle_beta   90.00
_cell.angle_gamma   90.00
#
_symmetry.space_group_name_H-M   'P 1'
#
loop_
_entity.id
_entity.type
_entity.pdbx_description
1 polymer ?
#
loop_
_entity_poly.entity_id
_entity_poly.type
_entity_poly.pdbx_seq_one_letter_code
_entity_poly.pdbx_strand_id
1 'polypeptide(L)'
;MSIRIAAPVIALFAALAFAAPAGALTIGIADQKPDMFTDPRFLADGFQYARRAVPWDALASPTQTAELDAWLAGAKAAHVNPLLSFTNSSADRRLLPTPERLLYEFRRFRARYPWVTDWATWNEANHCGQPTCHRPQLVAAYWNKLRRECPRCHMLAAEVLDQPNMTRWVKAFRRHAKVPPRYWGLHNYVDANRLRITGTKRLLKATGHALIWFTETGGIVSRVNRRKITFPESATHAAKATRFLFDRLVTLSRRITRVYIYHWNSDPGPSTWDSALIGPTGKPRPAYLVLQRVLSEQAVRKLGGS
;
A
#
# COMPACT_ATOMS: atom_id res chain seq x y z
N MET A 1 -21.09 -75.96 -5.94
CA MET A 1 -21.61 -74.60 -5.58
C MET A 1 -20.42 -73.71 -5.24
N SER A 2 -19.93 -73.00 -6.23
CA SER A 2 -18.68 -72.23 -6.10
C SER A 2 -19.04 -70.76 -5.89
N ILE A 3 -18.70 -70.19 -4.74
CA ILE A 3 -18.93 -68.81 -4.37
C ILE A 3 -17.75 -68.01 -4.91
N ARG A 4 -18.00 -67.07 -5.87
CA ARG A 4 -17.03 -66.11 -6.32
C ARG A 4 -17.11 -64.85 -5.44
N ILE A 5 -16.04 -64.58 -4.72
CA ILE A 5 -15.88 -63.37 -3.92
C ILE A 5 -15.32 -62.27 -4.88
N ALA A 6 -16.12 -61.23 -5.09
CA ALA A 6 -15.67 -60.04 -5.84
C ALA A 6 -14.97 -59.07 -4.87
N ALA A 7 -13.73 -58.73 -5.19
CA ALA A 7 -12.97 -57.69 -4.44
C ALA A 7 -13.36 -56.27 -4.91
N PRO A 8 -13.53 -55.31 -3.98
CA PRO A 8 -13.81 -53.92 -4.37
C PRO A 8 -12.55 -53.23 -4.86
N VAL A 9 -12.62 -52.64 -6.04
CA VAL A 9 -11.61 -51.74 -6.59
C VAL A 9 -11.78 -50.40 -5.91
N ILE A 10 -10.87 -50.04 -5.01
CA ILE A 10 -10.79 -48.69 -4.42
C ILE A 10 -10.08 -47.76 -5.42
N ALA A 11 -10.86 -46.91 -6.09
CA ALA A 11 -10.32 -45.86 -6.95
C ALA A 11 -9.75 -44.72 -6.08
N LEU A 12 -8.43 -44.61 -6.05
CA LEU A 12 -7.70 -43.53 -5.36
C LEU A 12 -7.79 -42.27 -6.22
N PHE A 13 -8.71 -41.35 -5.90
CA PHE A 13 -8.73 -40.02 -6.50
C PHE A 13 -7.59 -39.20 -5.94
N ALA A 14 -6.50 -39.08 -6.67
CA ALA A 14 -5.45 -38.11 -6.41
C ALA A 14 -6.02 -36.71 -6.66
N ALA A 15 -6.33 -35.98 -5.59
CA ALA A 15 -6.68 -34.56 -5.66
C ALA A 15 -5.44 -33.78 -6.10
N LEU A 16 -5.36 -33.45 -7.39
CA LEU A 16 -4.41 -32.46 -7.92
C LEU A 16 -4.78 -31.12 -7.32
N ALA A 17 -4.07 -30.73 -6.28
CA ALA A 17 -4.10 -29.37 -5.75
C ALA A 17 -3.53 -28.44 -6.84
N PHE A 18 -4.40 -27.82 -7.64
CA PHE A 18 -4.03 -26.73 -8.51
C PHE A 18 -3.53 -25.59 -7.62
N ALA A 19 -2.21 -25.42 -7.53
CA ALA A 19 -1.62 -24.22 -7.00
C ALA A 19 -2.10 -23.06 -7.88
N ALA A 20 -2.98 -22.22 -7.34
CA ALA A 20 -3.39 -20.99 -8.03
C ALA A 20 -2.14 -20.26 -8.49
N PRO A 21 -2.07 -19.76 -9.74
CA PRO A 21 -0.93 -19.03 -10.23
C PRO A 21 -0.63 -17.89 -9.25
N ALA A 22 0.62 -17.78 -8.82
CA ALA A 22 1.06 -16.68 -7.97
C ALA A 22 0.72 -15.39 -8.72
N GLY A 23 -0.27 -14.64 -8.22
CA GLY A 23 -0.73 -13.43 -8.87
C GLY A 23 0.46 -12.51 -9.17
N ALA A 24 0.54 -12.02 -10.40
CA ALA A 24 1.62 -11.12 -10.81
C ALA A 24 1.64 -9.89 -9.87
N LEU A 25 2.84 -9.46 -9.50
CA LEU A 25 3.03 -8.25 -8.69
C LEU A 25 2.32 -7.08 -9.39
N THR A 26 1.45 -6.39 -8.66
CA THR A 26 0.75 -5.21 -9.17
C THR A 26 1.52 -3.95 -8.77
N ILE A 27 1.73 -3.05 -9.74
CA ILE A 27 2.41 -1.77 -9.52
C ILE A 27 1.41 -0.63 -9.69
N GLY A 28 1.45 0.33 -8.78
CA GLY A 28 0.67 1.56 -8.78
C GLY A 28 1.50 2.73 -8.28
N ILE A 29 0.86 3.89 -8.20
CA ILE A 29 1.47 5.14 -7.74
C ILE A 29 0.74 5.63 -6.49
N ALA A 30 1.48 6.04 -5.46
CA ALA A 30 0.96 6.80 -4.32
C ALA A 30 1.28 8.27 -4.52
N ASP A 31 0.28 9.13 -4.60
CA ASP A 31 0.44 10.60 -4.66
C ASP A 31 -0.78 11.29 -4.06
N GLN A 32 -0.57 12.45 -3.47
CA GLN A 32 -1.64 13.27 -2.92
C GLN A 32 -2.28 14.18 -3.98
N LYS A 33 -1.59 14.40 -5.09
CA LYS A 33 -2.00 15.32 -6.17
C LYS A 33 -2.76 14.59 -7.27
N PRO A 34 -3.79 15.21 -7.87
CA PRO A 34 -4.57 14.61 -8.95
C PRO A 34 -3.91 14.72 -10.33
N ASP A 35 -2.94 15.61 -10.51
CA ASP A 35 -2.32 15.96 -11.80
C ASP A 35 -1.61 14.78 -12.49
N MET A 36 -1.20 13.75 -11.72
CA MET A 36 -0.67 12.52 -12.31
C MET A 36 -1.65 11.84 -13.27
N PHE A 37 -2.95 11.93 -13.02
CA PHE A 37 -3.97 11.24 -13.84
C PHE A 37 -4.16 11.83 -15.24
N THR A 38 -3.63 13.02 -15.47
CA THR A 38 -3.64 13.68 -16.81
C THR A 38 -2.25 13.72 -17.44
N ASP A 39 -1.21 13.21 -16.76
CA ASP A 39 0.14 13.12 -17.35
C ASP A 39 0.14 12.02 -18.43
N PRO A 40 0.51 12.34 -19.69
CA PRO A 40 0.54 11.36 -20.77
C PRO A 40 1.42 10.14 -20.48
N ARG A 41 2.49 10.30 -19.68
CA ARG A 41 3.39 9.21 -19.29
C ARG A 41 2.69 8.25 -18.30
N PHE A 42 1.96 8.80 -17.33
CA PHE A 42 1.18 7.99 -16.40
C PHE A 42 0.14 7.14 -17.14
N LEU A 43 -0.55 7.75 -18.09
CA LEU A 43 -1.56 7.08 -18.91
C LEU A 43 -0.91 6.01 -19.81
N ALA A 44 0.22 6.32 -20.43
CA ALA A 44 0.95 5.39 -21.30
C ALA A 44 1.55 4.20 -20.54
N ASP A 45 1.99 4.40 -19.28
CA ASP A 45 2.51 3.35 -18.39
C ASP A 45 1.40 2.37 -17.92
N GLY A 46 0.12 2.72 -18.08
CA GLY A 46 -1.02 1.84 -17.85
C GLY A 46 -1.25 1.44 -16.39
N PHE A 47 -0.93 2.34 -15.43
CA PHE A 47 -1.17 2.08 -14.03
C PHE A 47 -2.67 1.89 -13.75
N GLN A 48 -3.01 0.80 -13.06
CA GLN A 48 -4.39 0.46 -12.70
C GLN A 48 -4.71 0.75 -11.23
N TYR A 49 -3.74 1.19 -10.45
CA TYR A 49 -3.89 1.42 -9.02
C TYR A 49 -3.18 2.71 -8.60
N ALA A 50 -3.85 3.48 -7.75
CA ALA A 50 -3.26 4.64 -7.10
C ALA A 50 -3.64 4.67 -5.63
N ARG A 51 -2.83 5.33 -4.80
CA ARG A 51 -3.07 5.45 -3.37
C ARG A 51 -3.01 6.90 -2.92
N ARG A 52 -3.94 7.27 -2.03
CA ARG A 52 -3.95 8.57 -1.34
C ARG A 52 -4.19 8.39 0.15
N ALA A 53 -3.42 9.10 0.99
CA ALA A 53 -3.77 9.31 2.39
C ALA A 53 -4.84 10.40 2.49
N VAL A 54 -5.86 10.18 3.33
CA VAL A 54 -6.98 11.10 3.49
C VAL A 54 -7.31 11.28 4.97
N PRO A 55 -7.46 12.52 5.47
CA PRO A 55 -7.91 12.75 6.84
C PRO A 55 -9.22 12.02 7.12
N TRP A 56 -9.30 11.37 8.28
CA TRP A 56 -10.48 10.58 8.63
C TRP A 56 -11.77 11.40 8.67
N ASP A 57 -11.66 12.72 8.86
CA ASP A 57 -12.74 13.69 8.91
C ASP A 57 -12.80 14.62 7.67
N ALA A 58 -12.16 14.26 6.57
CA ALA A 58 -12.06 15.12 5.38
C ALA A 58 -13.42 15.57 4.84
N LEU A 59 -14.47 14.74 4.97
CA LEU A 59 -15.83 15.10 4.55
C LEU A 59 -16.54 16.12 5.47
N ALA A 60 -15.90 16.55 6.54
CA ALA A 60 -16.36 17.67 7.36
C ALA A 60 -15.80 19.03 6.87
N SER A 61 -14.80 19.02 5.98
CA SER A 61 -14.19 20.19 5.39
C SER A 61 -14.56 20.32 3.90
N PRO A 62 -15.22 21.39 3.47
CA PRO A 62 -15.54 21.61 2.05
C PRO A 62 -14.29 21.56 1.15
N THR A 63 -13.20 22.20 1.57
CA THR A 63 -11.92 22.23 0.82
C THR A 63 -11.37 20.83 0.64
N GLN A 64 -11.26 20.02 1.71
CA GLN A 64 -10.71 18.68 1.61
C GLN A 64 -11.64 17.72 0.87
N THR A 65 -12.94 17.92 0.99
CA THR A 65 -13.93 17.19 0.18
C THR A 65 -13.71 17.48 -1.30
N ALA A 66 -13.57 18.76 -1.69
CA ALA A 66 -13.31 19.13 -3.08
C ALA A 66 -11.99 18.59 -3.62
N GLU A 67 -10.92 18.63 -2.82
CA GLU A 67 -9.61 18.04 -3.19
C GLU A 67 -9.71 16.53 -3.39
N LEU A 68 -10.45 15.83 -2.53
CA LEU A 68 -10.66 14.39 -2.64
C LEU A 68 -11.54 14.04 -3.84
N ASP A 69 -12.61 14.83 -4.08
CA ASP A 69 -13.47 14.68 -5.25
C ASP A 69 -12.68 14.82 -6.55
N ALA A 70 -11.82 15.84 -6.66
CA ALA A 70 -10.96 16.05 -7.83
C ALA A 70 -9.99 14.88 -8.04
N TRP A 71 -9.35 14.41 -6.97
CA TRP A 71 -8.43 13.27 -7.04
C TRP A 71 -9.14 11.98 -7.48
N LEU A 72 -10.31 11.68 -6.90
CA LEU A 72 -11.09 10.50 -7.24
C LEU A 72 -11.73 10.60 -8.63
N ALA A 73 -12.13 11.78 -9.06
CA ALA A 73 -12.60 12.01 -10.43
C ALA A 73 -11.49 11.74 -11.44
N GLY A 74 -10.26 12.22 -11.19
CA GLY A 74 -9.08 11.92 -12.01
C GLY A 74 -8.78 10.42 -12.06
N ALA A 75 -8.78 9.73 -10.91
CA ALA A 75 -8.58 8.28 -10.84
C ALA A 75 -9.64 7.52 -11.65
N LYS A 76 -10.91 7.91 -11.54
CA LYS A 76 -12.01 7.30 -12.28
C LYS A 76 -11.90 7.52 -13.79
N ALA A 77 -11.56 8.74 -14.21
CA ALA A 77 -11.35 9.08 -15.62
C ALA A 77 -10.17 8.31 -16.24
N ALA A 78 -9.12 8.06 -15.46
CA ALA A 78 -7.96 7.27 -15.86
C ALA A 78 -8.16 5.75 -15.68
N HIS A 79 -9.35 5.28 -15.30
CA HIS A 79 -9.65 3.86 -14.99
C HIS A 79 -8.75 3.25 -13.91
N VAL A 80 -8.37 4.04 -12.91
CA VAL A 80 -7.47 3.65 -11.83
C VAL A 80 -8.26 3.34 -10.55
N ASN A 81 -7.98 2.19 -9.94
CA ASN A 81 -8.58 1.78 -8.67
C ASN A 81 -7.86 2.43 -7.50
N PRO A 82 -8.56 3.24 -6.67
CA PRO A 82 -7.94 3.92 -5.55
C PRO A 82 -7.83 3.03 -4.30
N LEU A 83 -6.70 3.13 -3.60
CA LEU A 83 -6.56 2.78 -2.19
C LEU A 83 -6.62 4.08 -1.37
N LEU A 84 -7.65 4.23 -0.55
CA LEU A 84 -7.75 5.33 0.41
C LEU A 84 -7.27 4.89 1.79
N SER A 85 -6.35 5.66 2.37
CA SER A 85 -5.75 5.39 3.67
C SER A 85 -6.12 6.49 4.65
N PHE A 86 -6.86 6.16 5.72
CA PHE A 86 -7.17 7.16 6.74
C PHE A 86 -5.92 7.63 7.46
N THR A 87 -5.86 8.93 7.75
CA THR A 87 -4.78 9.55 8.52
C THR A 87 -5.36 10.53 9.54
N ASN A 88 -4.50 11.20 10.30
CA ASN A 88 -4.89 12.21 11.29
C ASN A 88 -5.83 13.27 10.71
N SER A 89 -6.62 13.87 11.60
CA SER A 89 -7.48 15.03 11.27
C SER A 89 -6.63 16.19 10.72
N SER A 90 -7.21 16.93 9.80
CA SER A 90 -6.62 18.16 9.28
C SER A 90 -6.83 19.35 10.22
N ALA A 91 -7.92 19.34 10.97
CA ALA A 91 -8.24 20.39 11.93
C ALA A 91 -7.32 20.32 13.17
N ASP A 92 -7.09 19.10 13.68
CA ASP A 92 -6.14 18.83 14.77
C ASP A 92 -5.46 17.49 14.57
N ARG A 93 -4.18 17.52 14.29
CA ARG A 93 -3.36 16.31 14.05
C ARG A 93 -3.30 15.33 15.24
N ARG A 94 -3.67 15.77 16.43
CA ARG A 94 -3.70 14.94 17.66
C ARG A 94 -5.06 14.28 17.87
N LEU A 95 -6.11 14.77 17.20
CA LEU A 95 -7.46 14.29 17.36
C LEU A 95 -7.61 12.87 16.79
N LEU A 96 -7.99 11.95 17.65
CA LEU A 96 -8.35 10.58 17.29
C LEU A 96 -9.86 10.40 17.44
N PRO A 97 -10.56 9.83 16.44
CA PRO A 97 -11.95 9.50 16.58
C PRO A 97 -12.16 8.35 17.56
N THR A 98 -13.35 8.23 18.14
CA THR A 98 -13.77 6.94 18.70
C THR A 98 -13.96 5.93 17.56
N PRO A 99 -13.94 4.60 17.84
CA PRO A 99 -14.22 3.60 16.80
C PRO A 99 -15.60 3.77 16.13
N GLU A 100 -16.61 4.25 16.88
CA GLU A 100 -17.94 4.57 16.40
C GLU A 100 -17.92 5.78 15.47
N ARG A 101 -17.16 6.82 15.84
CA ARG A 101 -17.03 8.02 15.00
C ARG A 101 -16.29 7.70 13.70
N LEU A 102 -15.22 6.92 13.73
CA LEU A 102 -14.52 6.52 12.49
C LEU A 102 -15.44 5.67 11.59
N LEU A 103 -16.23 4.77 12.18
CA LEU A 103 -17.21 3.98 11.42
C LEU A 103 -18.28 4.89 10.76
N TYR A 104 -18.76 5.89 11.48
CA TYR A 104 -19.69 6.87 10.94
C TYR A 104 -19.10 7.61 9.73
N GLU A 105 -17.86 8.11 9.85
CA GLU A 105 -17.17 8.76 8.73
C GLU A 105 -16.94 7.79 7.57
N PHE A 106 -16.48 6.57 7.83
CA PHE A 106 -16.30 5.55 6.80
C PHE A 106 -17.60 5.29 6.00
N ARG A 107 -18.74 5.24 6.65
CA ARG A 107 -20.04 5.12 5.98
C ARG A 107 -20.33 6.32 5.07
N ARG A 108 -19.99 7.53 5.50
CA ARG A 108 -20.09 8.75 4.67
C ARG A 108 -19.20 8.68 3.44
N PHE A 109 -17.93 8.26 3.61
CA PHE A 109 -17.02 8.05 2.49
C PHE A 109 -17.56 7.00 1.51
N ARG A 110 -18.06 5.88 1.99
CA ARG A 110 -18.63 4.83 1.15
C ARG A 110 -19.92 5.26 0.43
N ALA A 111 -20.75 6.05 1.07
CA ALA A 111 -21.95 6.61 0.43
C ALA A 111 -21.59 7.57 -0.70
N ARG A 112 -20.56 8.41 -0.51
CA ARG A 112 -20.10 9.35 -1.53
C ARG A 112 -19.30 8.68 -2.66
N TYR A 113 -18.48 7.65 -2.33
CA TYR A 113 -17.60 6.97 -3.26
C TYR A 113 -17.83 5.45 -3.25
N PRO A 114 -19.01 4.96 -3.67
CA PRO A 114 -19.40 3.55 -3.54
C PRO A 114 -18.52 2.58 -4.34
N TRP A 115 -17.81 3.07 -5.34
CA TRP A 115 -16.91 2.29 -6.20
C TRP A 115 -15.51 2.05 -5.58
N VAL A 116 -15.16 2.74 -4.49
CA VAL A 116 -13.89 2.55 -3.80
C VAL A 116 -13.96 1.28 -2.95
N THR A 117 -13.10 0.32 -3.25
CA THR A 117 -13.08 -0.99 -2.59
C THR A 117 -11.82 -1.28 -1.77
N ASP A 118 -10.75 -0.52 -1.99
CA ASP A 118 -9.49 -0.69 -1.29
C ASP A 118 -9.31 0.41 -0.22
N TRP A 119 -9.12 0.00 1.03
CA TRP A 119 -9.04 0.89 2.18
C TRP A 119 -7.93 0.48 3.14
N ALA A 120 -7.22 1.45 3.72
CA ALA A 120 -6.32 1.22 4.83
C ALA A 120 -6.85 1.92 6.08
N THR A 121 -6.85 1.18 7.20
CA THR A 121 -7.44 1.66 8.45
C THR A 121 -6.72 2.88 9.00
N TRP A 122 -5.38 2.93 8.88
CA TRP A 122 -4.60 4.09 9.29
C TRP A 122 -3.23 4.14 8.60
N ASN A 123 -2.89 5.32 8.09
CA ASN A 123 -1.59 5.64 7.49
C ASN A 123 -0.49 5.72 8.56
N GLU A 124 0.65 5.07 8.34
CA GLU A 124 1.84 5.13 9.20
C GLU A 124 1.56 4.94 10.69
N ALA A 125 0.69 4.00 11.02
CA ALA A 125 0.07 3.87 12.33
C ALA A 125 1.08 3.71 13.49
N ASN A 126 2.29 3.21 13.24
CA ASN A 126 3.37 3.06 14.22
C ASN A 126 4.36 4.24 14.24
N HIS A 127 4.19 5.24 13.36
CA HIS A 127 5.04 6.43 13.33
C HIS A 127 4.62 7.44 14.40
N CYS A 128 5.58 7.95 15.20
CA CYS A 128 5.22 8.87 16.29
C CYS A 128 4.96 10.32 15.84
N GLY A 129 4.92 10.58 14.56
CA GLY A 129 4.25 11.74 13.95
C GLY A 129 2.73 11.55 13.81
N GLN A 130 2.24 10.32 13.99
CA GLN A 130 0.82 9.98 14.01
C GLN A 130 0.33 9.80 15.45
N PRO A 131 -0.92 10.21 15.77
CA PRO A 131 -1.46 10.09 17.12
C PRO A 131 -1.70 8.62 17.53
N THR A 132 -1.61 7.68 16.62
CA THR A 132 -1.78 6.23 16.81
C THR A 132 -0.51 5.50 17.23
N CYS A 133 0.65 6.16 17.26
CA CYS A 133 1.96 5.53 17.51
C CYS A 133 1.99 4.59 18.73
N HIS A 134 1.34 4.99 19.83
CA HIS A 134 1.26 4.23 21.07
C HIS A 134 -0.11 3.57 21.30
N ARG A 135 -0.97 3.49 20.26
CA ARG A 135 -2.36 3.03 20.37
C ARG A 135 -2.72 1.91 19.40
N PRO A 136 -1.92 0.82 19.27
CA PRO A 136 -2.21 -0.27 18.36
C PRO A 136 -3.56 -0.95 18.64
N GLN A 137 -4.00 -1.01 19.90
CA GLN A 137 -5.30 -1.53 20.29
C GLN A 137 -6.47 -0.70 19.75
N LEU A 138 -6.33 0.64 19.71
CA LEU A 138 -7.34 1.52 19.14
C LEU A 138 -7.45 1.33 17.62
N VAL A 139 -6.30 1.24 16.92
CA VAL A 139 -6.31 0.98 15.47
C VAL A 139 -6.89 -0.41 15.15
N ALA A 140 -6.67 -1.41 16.03
CA ALA A 140 -7.33 -2.71 15.90
C ALA A 140 -8.85 -2.62 16.09
N ALA A 141 -9.32 -1.77 17.03
CA ALA A 141 -10.76 -1.50 17.20
C ALA A 141 -11.37 -0.83 15.97
N TYR A 142 -10.66 0.14 15.35
CA TYR A 142 -11.05 0.73 14.06
C TYR A 142 -11.19 -0.35 12.99
N TRP A 143 -10.13 -1.12 12.75
CA TRP A 143 -10.11 -2.16 11.74
C TRP A 143 -11.22 -3.19 11.94
N ASN A 144 -11.48 -3.64 13.17
CA ASN A 144 -12.56 -4.58 13.49
C ASN A 144 -13.93 -4.06 13.04
N LYS A 145 -14.19 -2.75 13.17
CA LYS A 145 -15.46 -2.14 12.74
C LYS A 145 -15.50 -1.95 11.23
N LEU A 146 -14.47 -1.37 10.63
CA LEU A 146 -14.44 -1.05 9.20
C LEU A 146 -14.52 -2.32 8.33
N ARG A 147 -13.76 -3.37 8.69
CA ARG A 147 -13.80 -4.63 7.93
C ARG A 147 -15.16 -5.33 8.01
N ARG A 148 -15.86 -5.22 9.13
CA ARG A 148 -17.20 -5.78 9.29
C ARG A 148 -18.23 -5.01 8.49
N GLU A 149 -18.07 -3.69 8.39
CA GLU A 149 -18.94 -2.82 7.59
C GLU A 149 -18.79 -3.06 6.09
N CYS A 150 -17.57 -3.41 5.62
CA CYS A 150 -17.33 -3.72 4.23
C CYS A 150 -16.61 -5.08 4.05
N PRO A 151 -17.33 -6.21 4.15
CA PRO A 151 -16.71 -7.53 4.09
C PRO A 151 -16.09 -7.87 2.73
N ARG A 152 -16.54 -7.22 1.64
CA ARG A 152 -16.01 -7.36 0.28
C ARG A 152 -14.87 -6.39 -0.06
N CYS A 153 -14.57 -5.42 0.81
CA CYS A 153 -13.45 -4.50 0.62
C CYS A 153 -12.12 -5.20 0.94
N HIS A 154 -11.06 -4.81 0.23
CA HIS A 154 -9.71 -5.08 0.66
C HIS A 154 -9.35 -4.08 1.78
N MET A 155 -9.58 -4.51 3.03
CA MET A 155 -9.33 -3.68 4.19
C MET A 155 -7.95 -4.02 4.78
N LEU A 156 -6.96 -3.13 4.59
CA LEU A 156 -5.65 -3.25 5.22
C LEU A 156 -5.78 -2.98 6.72
N ALA A 157 -5.14 -3.82 7.53
CA ALA A 157 -5.14 -3.68 8.99
C ALA A 157 -4.60 -2.32 9.45
N ALA A 158 -3.49 -1.94 8.89
CA ALA A 158 -2.86 -0.63 8.99
C ALA A 158 -1.72 -0.55 7.97
N GLU A 159 -1.22 0.64 7.71
CA GLU A 159 0.07 0.85 7.07
C GLU A 159 1.10 1.16 8.14
N VAL A 160 2.25 0.50 8.07
CA VAL A 160 3.32 0.66 9.06
C VAL A 160 4.64 1.02 8.39
N LEU A 161 5.46 1.79 9.10
CA LEU A 161 6.83 2.07 8.71
C LEU A 161 7.76 0.95 9.18
N ASP A 162 8.81 0.66 8.42
CA ASP A 162 9.87 -0.31 8.76
C ASP A 162 10.84 0.19 9.86
N GLN A 163 10.28 0.82 10.89
CA GLN A 163 10.97 1.36 12.05
C GLN A 163 11.20 0.32 13.16
N PRO A 164 12.04 0.60 14.17
CA PRO A 164 12.34 -0.36 15.26
C PRO A 164 11.12 -0.85 16.02
N ASN A 165 10.12 0.00 16.24
CA ASN A 165 8.90 -0.32 17.00
C ASN A 165 7.88 -1.18 16.21
N MET A 166 8.03 -1.34 14.90
CA MET A 166 7.03 -1.97 14.00
C MET A 166 6.59 -3.36 14.48
N THR A 167 7.53 -4.24 14.78
CA THR A 167 7.20 -5.63 15.18
C THR A 167 6.39 -5.67 16.47
N ARG A 168 6.75 -4.86 17.46
CA ARG A 168 6.01 -4.76 18.74
C ARG A 168 4.62 -4.20 18.52
N TRP A 169 4.50 -3.15 17.69
CA TRP A 169 3.24 -2.51 17.35
C TRP A 169 2.28 -3.47 16.63
N VAL A 170 2.76 -4.17 15.59
CA VAL A 170 1.97 -5.16 14.84
C VAL A 170 1.51 -6.30 15.73
N LYS A 171 2.38 -6.85 16.59
CA LYS A 171 1.99 -7.90 17.55
C LYS A 171 0.92 -7.40 18.53
N ALA A 172 1.03 -6.16 19.01
CA ALA A 172 0.03 -5.56 19.90
C ALA A 172 -1.31 -5.37 19.19
N PHE A 173 -1.32 -4.85 17.95
CA PHE A 173 -2.52 -4.77 17.11
C PHE A 173 -3.19 -6.14 16.96
N ARG A 174 -2.42 -7.19 16.58
CA ARG A 174 -2.94 -8.53 16.33
C ARG A 174 -3.60 -9.18 17.56
N ARG A 175 -3.16 -8.86 18.77
CA ARG A 175 -3.82 -9.34 20.01
C ARG A 175 -5.22 -8.77 20.21
N HIS A 176 -5.54 -7.62 19.60
CA HIS A 176 -6.84 -6.94 19.69
C HIS A 176 -7.68 -7.08 18.42
N ALA A 177 -7.12 -7.64 17.36
CA ALA A 177 -7.85 -7.97 16.14
C ALA A 177 -8.72 -9.21 16.38
N LYS A 178 -10.04 -9.11 16.13
CA LYS A 178 -11.01 -10.20 16.35
C LYS A 178 -10.80 -11.39 15.43
N VAL A 179 -10.19 -11.16 14.27
CA VAL A 179 -9.76 -12.19 13.31
C VAL A 179 -8.40 -11.81 12.74
N PRO A 180 -7.61 -12.74 12.20
CA PRO A 180 -6.35 -12.42 11.55
C PRO A 180 -6.56 -11.50 10.33
N PRO A 181 -5.87 -10.35 10.24
CA PRO A 181 -5.94 -9.50 9.06
C PRO A 181 -5.36 -10.19 7.82
N ARG A 182 -6.08 -10.05 6.70
CA ARG A 182 -5.64 -10.59 5.41
C ARG A 182 -4.61 -9.70 4.72
N TYR A 183 -4.67 -8.39 4.93
CA TYR A 183 -3.83 -7.39 4.25
C TYR A 183 -3.14 -6.46 5.26
N TRP A 184 -1.88 -6.14 4.99
CA TRP A 184 -1.09 -5.13 5.69
C TRP A 184 -0.37 -4.23 4.70
N GLY A 185 -0.31 -2.94 5.03
CA GLY A 185 0.51 -1.96 4.31
C GLY A 185 1.90 -1.83 4.93
N LEU A 186 2.90 -1.58 4.10
CA LEU A 186 4.27 -1.28 4.51
C LEU A 186 4.81 -0.07 3.76
N HIS A 187 5.35 0.89 4.51
CA HIS A 187 6.21 1.95 4.00
C HIS A 187 7.65 1.58 4.32
N ASN A 188 8.35 0.96 3.38
CA ASN A 188 9.67 0.36 3.60
C ASN A 188 10.83 1.27 3.19
N TYR A 189 10.72 2.56 3.44
CA TYR A 189 11.73 3.54 3.07
C TYR A 189 13.13 3.26 3.65
N VAL A 190 13.19 2.72 4.87
CA VAL A 190 14.48 2.39 5.49
C VAL A 190 15.15 1.23 4.76
N ASP A 191 14.40 0.18 4.43
CA ASP A 191 14.95 -0.95 3.68
C ASP A 191 15.34 -0.53 2.26
N ALA A 192 14.47 0.19 1.54
CA ALA A 192 14.72 0.61 0.16
C ALA A 192 15.95 1.55 0.06
N ASN A 193 16.03 2.58 0.92
CA ASN A 193 17.09 3.59 0.82
C ASN A 193 18.40 3.21 1.50
N ARG A 194 18.41 2.16 2.33
CA ARG A 194 19.63 1.56 2.88
C ARG A 194 20.01 0.24 2.21
N LEU A 195 19.33 -0.12 1.12
CA LEU A 195 19.55 -1.34 0.33
C LEU A 195 19.60 -2.58 1.22
N ARG A 196 18.63 -2.74 2.13
CA ARG A 196 18.53 -3.86 3.07
C ARG A 196 17.12 -4.44 3.09
N ILE A 197 16.97 -5.60 3.72
CA ILE A 197 15.72 -6.40 3.67
C ILE A 197 15.13 -6.67 5.06
N THR A 198 15.75 -6.11 6.10
CA THR A 198 15.48 -6.49 7.50
C THR A 198 14.09 -6.06 7.97
N GLY A 199 13.65 -4.86 7.62
CA GLY A 199 12.32 -4.34 7.99
C GLY A 199 11.21 -5.15 7.34
N THR A 200 11.32 -5.39 6.04
CA THR A 200 10.37 -6.18 5.26
C THR A 200 10.27 -7.62 5.79
N LYS A 201 11.40 -8.30 6.04
CA LYS A 201 11.41 -9.65 6.66
C LYS A 201 10.75 -9.66 8.03
N ARG A 202 11.00 -8.64 8.87
CA ARG A 202 10.35 -8.54 10.19
C ARG A 202 8.83 -8.40 10.08
N LEU A 203 8.32 -7.59 9.13
CA LEU A 203 6.87 -7.50 8.91
C LEU A 203 6.29 -8.83 8.42
N LEU A 204 6.90 -9.46 7.42
CA LEU A 204 6.51 -10.77 6.93
C LEU A 204 6.38 -11.81 8.06
N LYS A 205 7.34 -11.83 8.99
CA LYS A 205 7.30 -12.71 10.18
C LYS A 205 6.18 -12.30 11.15
N ALA A 206 5.99 -11.00 11.39
CA ALA A 206 5.03 -10.51 12.39
C ALA A 206 3.56 -10.67 11.94
N THR A 207 3.28 -10.70 10.64
CA THR A 207 1.94 -10.74 10.07
C THR A 207 1.41 -12.14 9.74
N GLY A 208 2.23 -13.19 9.91
CA GLY A 208 1.84 -14.57 9.62
C GLY A 208 1.63 -14.82 8.13
N HIS A 209 0.42 -15.21 7.72
CA HIS A 209 0.08 -15.53 6.33
C HIS A 209 -0.53 -14.34 5.55
N ALA A 210 -0.61 -13.16 6.14
CA ALA A 210 -1.20 -11.99 5.49
C ALA A 210 -0.45 -11.58 4.22
N LEU A 211 -1.19 -11.04 3.26
CA LEU A 211 -0.64 -10.38 2.08
C LEU A 211 -0.10 -9.00 2.46
N ILE A 212 1.01 -8.63 1.87
CA ILE A 212 1.67 -7.35 2.12
C ILE A 212 1.60 -6.50 0.86
N TRP A 213 1.16 -5.26 1.02
CA TRP A 213 1.25 -4.22 0.03
C TRP A 213 2.30 -3.21 0.46
N PHE A 214 3.24 -2.88 -0.38
CA PHE A 214 4.10 -1.72 -0.15
C PHE A 214 3.31 -0.49 -0.55
N THR A 215 2.61 0.08 0.41
CA THR A 215 1.63 1.15 0.17
C THR A 215 2.26 2.52 0.00
N GLU A 216 3.50 2.68 0.44
CA GLU A 216 4.43 3.72 0.01
C GLU A 216 5.85 3.17 0.00
N THR A 217 6.57 3.39 -1.11
CA THR A 217 7.97 3.01 -1.24
C THR A 217 8.64 3.83 -2.34
N GLY A 218 9.96 3.82 -2.36
CA GLY A 218 10.73 4.49 -3.42
C GLY A 218 12.04 5.06 -2.90
N GLY A 219 12.83 5.55 -3.82
CA GLY A 219 14.09 6.20 -3.53
C GLY A 219 13.90 7.68 -3.19
N ILE A 220 14.61 8.15 -2.17
CA ILE A 220 14.55 9.53 -1.71
C ILE A 220 15.55 10.37 -2.50
N VAL A 221 15.07 11.47 -3.09
CA VAL A 221 15.90 12.46 -3.81
C VAL A 221 16.39 13.52 -2.84
N SER A 222 15.50 14.07 -2.00
CA SER A 222 15.86 15.06 -0.99
C SER A 222 14.85 15.14 0.16
N ARG A 223 15.29 15.64 1.31
CA ARG A 223 14.45 15.94 2.50
C ARG A 223 14.99 17.16 3.22
N VAL A 224 14.08 18.00 3.70
CA VAL A 224 14.47 19.16 4.51
C VAL A 224 14.81 18.76 5.96
N ASN A 225 14.08 17.84 6.55
CA ASN A 225 14.27 17.45 7.96
C ASN A 225 15.02 16.11 8.08
N ARG A 226 16.34 16.19 8.31
CA ARG A 226 17.26 15.03 8.36
C ARG A 226 17.54 14.52 9.79
N ARG A 227 16.90 15.07 10.82
CA ARG A 227 17.36 14.96 12.21
C ARG A 227 17.30 13.55 12.83
N LYS A 228 16.44 12.65 12.34
CA LYS A 228 16.23 11.33 13.02
C LYS A 228 16.74 10.12 12.22
N ILE A 229 16.71 10.17 10.91
CA ILE A 229 17.13 9.06 10.05
C ILE A 229 17.89 9.66 8.87
N THR A 230 19.16 9.32 8.72
CA THR A 230 19.94 9.70 7.54
C THR A 230 19.77 8.65 6.45
N PHE A 231 19.48 9.10 5.24
CA PHE A 231 19.53 8.31 4.02
C PHE A 231 20.50 8.95 3.05
N PRO A 232 21.12 8.19 2.15
CA PRO A 232 21.69 8.77 0.94
C PRO A 232 20.58 9.42 0.12
N GLU A 233 20.79 10.65 -0.36
CA GLU A 233 19.76 11.44 -1.04
C GLU A 233 20.32 12.00 -2.35
N SER A 234 19.78 11.54 -3.47
CA SER A 234 20.03 12.05 -4.82
C SER A 234 19.12 11.32 -5.83
N ALA A 235 18.94 11.89 -7.02
CA ALA A 235 18.22 11.21 -8.10
C ALA A 235 18.89 9.87 -8.50
N THR A 236 20.22 9.80 -8.48
CA THR A 236 20.97 8.55 -8.75
C THR A 236 20.74 7.52 -7.65
N HIS A 237 20.75 7.94 -6.37
CA HIS A 237 20.44 7.03 -5.26
C HIS A 237 18.99 6.55 -5.32
N ALA A 238 18.06 7.43 -5.64
CA ALA A 238 16.65 7.07 -5.81
C ALA A 238 16.46 5.97 -6.88
N ALA A 239 17.20 6.03 -7.99
CA ALA A 239 17.20 4.97 -8.99
C ALA A 239 17.77 3.64 -8.46
N LYS A 240 18.85 3.67 -7.66
CA LYS A 240 19.42 2.47 -7.02
C LYS A 240 18.42 1.86 -6.04
N ALA A 241 17.75 2.66 -5.22
CA ALA A 241 16.74 2.22 -4.27
C ALA A 241 15.52 1.60 -5.00
N THR A 242 15.07 2.21 -6.10
CA THR A 242 13.97 1.69 -6.92
C THR A 242 14.35 0.36 -7.58
N ARG A 243 15.57 0.23 -8.09
CA ARG A 243 16.08 -1.06 -8.62
C ARG A 243 16.10 -2.12 -7.51
N PHE A 244 16.68 -1.81 -6.35
CA PHE A 244 16.74 -2.72 -5.21
C PHE A 244 15.35 -3.16 -4.73
N LEU A 245 14.37 -2.26 -4.76
CA LEU A 245 12.97 -2.57 -4.46
C LEU A 245 12.46 -3.72 -5.32
N PHE A 246 12.64 -3.64 -6.65
CA PHE A 246 12.11 -4.65 -7.58
C PHE A 246 12.97 -5.90 -7.65
N ASP A 247 14.30 -5.80 -7.55
CA ASP A 247 15.20 -6.94 -7.63
C ASP A 247 15.23 -7.76 -6.33
N ARG A 248 15.02 -7.12 -5.17
CA ARG A 248 15.28 -7.74 -3.88
C ARG A 248 14.11 -7.72 -2.91
N LEU A 249 13.41 -6.58 -2.75
CA LEU A 249 12.39 -6.48 -1.71
C LEU A 249 11.09 -7.19 -2.10
N VAL A 250 10.61 -6.99 -3.33
CA VAL A 250 9.37 -7.65 -3.79
C VAL A 250 9.53 -9.16 -3.95
N THR A 251 10.75 -9.64 -4.20
CA THR A 251 11.06 -11.07 -4.39
C THR A 251 11.22 -11.85 -3.08
N LEU A 252 11.22 -11.18 -1.93
CA LEU A 252 11.36 -11.82 -0.61
C LEU A 252 10.23 -12.80 -0.28
N SER A 253 9.04 -12.60 -0.84
CA SER A 253 7.90 -13.47 -0.58
C SER A 253 6.79 -13.26 -1.61
N ARG A 254 6.16 -14.35 -2.06
CA ARG A 254 4.93 -14.32 -2.89
C ARG A 254 3.74 -13.64 -2.19
N ARG A 255 3.84 -13.37 -0.89
CA ARG A 255 2.84 -12.60 -0.14
C ARG A 255 2.94 -11.09 -0.40
N ILE A 256 4.02 -10.59 -1.00
CA ILE A 256 4.14 -9.21 -1.45
C ILE A 256 3.47 -9.14 -2.82
N THR A 257 2.27 -8.58 -2.88
CA THR A 257 1.41 -8.66 -4.06
C THR A 257 1.14 -7.32 -4.74
N ARG A 258 1.43 -6.20 -4.05
CA ARG A 258 1.21 -4.86 -4.62
C ARG A 258 2.26 -3.87 -4.12
N VAL A 259 2.64 -2.95 -5.00
CA VAL A 259 3.61 -1.87 -4.72
C VAL A 259 3.03 -0.56 -5.20
N TYR A 260 3.11 0.49 -4.38
CA TYR A 260 2.82 1.86 -4.76
C TYR A 260 4.09 2.70 -4.60
N ILE A 261 4.61 3.20 -5.73
CA ILE A 261 5.76 4.10 -5.72
C ILE A 261 5.29 5.50 -5.30
N TYR A 262 5.92 6.08 -4.32
CA TYR A 262 5.66 7.43 -3.85
C TYR A 262 6.81 8.35 -4.27
N HIS A 263 6.58 9.39 -5.04
CA HIS A 263 5.36 9.86 -5.67
C HIS A 263 5.58 10.18 -7.15
N TRP A 264 4.54 10.64 -7.90
CA TRP A 264 4.65 10.83 -9.34
C TRP A 264 5.52 12.02 -9.69
N ASN A 265 5.07 13.25 -9.39
CA ASN A 265 5.77 14.48 -9.74
C ASN A 265 6.12 15.31 -8.51
N SER A 266 7.32 15.90 -8.52
CA SER A 266 7.76 16.75 -7.42
C SER A 266 7.03 18.10 -7.45
N ASP A 267 6.93 18.74 -6.28
CA ASP A 267 6.39 20.09 -6.17
C ASP A 267 7.36 21.08 -6.80
N PRO A 268 6.86 22.18 -7.39
CA PRO A 268 7.71 23.19 -8.00
C PRO A 268 8.50 24.03 -6.98
N GLY A 269 8.14 23.95 -5.70
CA GLY A 269 8.77 24.70 -4.59
C GLY A 269 9.55 23.80 -3.62
N PRO A 270 10.05 24.39 -2.52
CA PRO A 270 10.75 23.63 -1.49
C PRO A 270 9.83 22.58 -0.88
N SER A 271 10.11 21.31 -1.12
CA SER A 271 9.37 20.21 -0.53
C SER A 271 10.10 19.66 0.70
N THR A 272 9.34 19.33 1.74
CA THR A 272 9.89 18.66 2.93
C THR A 272 10.33 17.23 2.65
N TRP A 273 9.82 16.63 1.56
CA TRP A 273 10.10 15.27 1.10
C TRP A 273 9.95 15.18 -0.41
N ASP A 274 11.02 14.82 -1.09
CA ASP A 274 11.01 14.56 -2.53
C ASP A 274 11.53 13.15 -2.82
N SER A 275 10.67 12.30 -3.35
CA SER A 275 10.96 10.98 -3.90
C SER A 275 10.29 10.79 -5.28
N ALA A 276 9.94 11.90 -5.93
CA ALA A 276 9.19 11.90 -7.17
C ALA A 276 9.94 11.24 -8.34
N LEU A 277 9.16 10.60 -9.20
CA LEU A 277 9.64 10.02 -10.46
C LEU A 277 9.91 11.09 -11.53
N ILE A 278 9.09 12.15 -11.52
CA ILE A 278 9.20 13.29 -12.43
C ILE A 278 9.69 14.50 -11.63
N GLY A 279 10.73 15.13 -12.10
CA GLY A 279 11.34 16.30 -11.45
C GLY A 279 10.52 17.59 -11.58
N PRO A 280 10.89 18.67 -10.86
CA PRO A 280 10.12 19.91 -10.81
C PRO A 280 10.06 20.65 -12.17
N THR A 281 10.94 20.30 -13.11
CA THR A 281 10.93 20.82 -14.49
C THR A 281 10.13 19.95 -15.45
N GLY A 282 9.38 18.96 -14.95
CA GLY A 282 8.64 17.98 -15.78
C GLY A 282 9.53 16.91 -16.45
N LYS A 283 10.83 16.88 -16.15
CA LYS A 283 11.75 15.88 -16.73
C LYS A 283 11.72 14.57 -15.92
N PRO A 284 11.65 13.40 -16.59
CA PRO A 284 11.79 12.11 -15.95
C PRO A 284 13.13 11.98 -15.21
N ARG A 285 13.10 11.43 -14.01
CA ARG A 285 14.29 11.14 -13.23
C ARG A 285 14.80 9.70 -13.48
N PRO A 286 16.05 9.37 -13.15
CA PRO A 286 16.59 8.02 -13.33
C PRO A 286 15.74 6.91 -12.68
N ALA A 287 15.05 7.18 -11.57
CA ALA A 287 14.13 6.23 -10.92
C ALA A 287 12.93 5.88 -11.81
N TYR A 288 12.40 6.84 -12.58
CA TYR A 288 11.33 6.59 -13.54
C TYR A 288 11.78 5.64 -14.66
N LEU A 289 12.99 5.83 -15.20
CA LEU A 289 13.54 4.93 -16.22
C LEU A 289 13.72 3.49 -15.73
N VAL A 290 14.07 3.33 -14.44
CA VAL A 290 14.09 2.00 -13.79
C VAL A 290 12.68 1.40 -13.74
N LEU A 291 11.68 2.19 -13.33
CA LEU A 291 10.30 1.74 -13.25
C LEU A 291 9.75 1.33 -14.63
N GLN A 292 9.99 2.14 -15.68
CA GLN A 292 9.57 1.80 -17.04
C GLN A 292 10.15 0.45 -17.52
N ARG A 293 11.43 0.18 -17.23
CA ARG A 293 12.04 -1.13 -17.55
C ARG A 293 11.30 -2.27 -16.84
N VAL A 294 11.00 -2.11 -15.56
CA VAL A 294 10.26 -3.13 -14.79
C VAL A 294 8.86 -3.37 -15.38
N LEU A 295 8.14 -2.31 -15.78
CA LEU A 295 6.82 -2.42 -16.41
C LEU A 295 6.91 -3.15 -17.75
N SER A 296 7.89 -2.83 -18.57
CA SER A 296 8.14 -3.49 -19.86
C SER A 296 8.45 -4.99 -19.70
N GLU A 297 9.31 -5.34 -18.73
CA GLU A 297 9.64 -6.75 -18.42
C GLU A 297 8.41 -7.53 -17.92
N GLN A 298 7.53 -6.89 -17.14
CA GLN A 298 6.28 -7.51 -16.70
C GLN A 298 5.30 -7.72 -17.85
N ALA A 299 5.20 -6.77 -18.79
CA ALA A 299 4.36 -6.90 -19.97
C ALA A 299 4.81 -8.08 -20.85
N VAL A 300 6.12 -8.22 -21.10
CA VAL A 300 6.69 -9.33 -21.87
C VAL A 300 6.40 -10.69 -21.20
N ARG A 301 6.58 -10.78 -19.87
CA ARG A 301 6.27 -12.04 -19.13
C ARG A 301 4.80 -12.43 -19.20
N LYS A 302 3.88 -11.47 -19.22
CA LYS A 302 2.44 -11.75 -19.38
C LYS A 302 2.11 -12.29 -20.77
N LEU A 303 2.78 -11.80 -21.81
CA LEU A 303 2.58 -12.25 -23.20
C LEU A 303 3.24 -13.60 -23.50
N GLY A 304 4.38 -13.91 -22.87
CA GLY A 304 5.10 -15.16 -23.08
C GLY A 304 4.66 -16.34 -22.18
N GLY A 305 3.75 -16.12 -21.24
CA GLY A 305 3.21 -17.14 -20.33
C GLY A 305 1.75 -17.53 -20.62
N SER A 306 1.19 -17.13 -21.77
CA SER A 306 -0.15 -17.49 -22.26
C SER A 306 -0.10 -18.68 -23.20
#